data_76afa982ff42221f31bf94ea346f5bea
#
_entry.id   76afa982ff42221f31bf94ea346f5bea
#
_cell.length_a   1.000
_cell.length_b   1.000
_cell.length_c   1.000
_cell.angle_alpha   90.00
_cell.angle_beta   90.00
_cell.angle_gamma   90.00
#
_symmetry.space_group_name_H-M   'P 1'
#
loop_
_entity.id
_entity.type
_entity.pdbx_description
1 polymer ?
#
loop_
_entity_poly.entity_id
_entity_poly.type
_entity_poly.pdbx_seq_one_letter_code
_entity_poly.pdbx_strand_id
1 'polypeptide(L)'
;MSPLEIKVCPSLLTEGYSSYSPSALKKLFGGRKVSHFLTYNLEKQKTNFQQNRLFISISGFQDKYSLVLDKDILRLAEEGEQGQYILKPISELPKNKEYAPANEHLTMQIAKQVFNIETAENGLIFFDDGTPAYLTKRFDLDKNGEKLAVEDFTSILGKSPQTHGEQYKYTGSYIDLFSAIKQHLPAWQVEQHKLYLLILFNYLFSNGDAHLKNFSIIETPQGDFKLAPAYDLMNTRIHIEDADFALSEKIYPKSKGKIAAQFFTLAEEVGMSQALAQKHMKKMTSFSDKVIDLVNKSFLSESLKRNYIQSYQTRLNKLKRDL
;
A
#
# COMPACT_ATOMS: atom_id res chain seq x y z
N MET A 1 -13.24 12.93 27.28
CA MET A 1 -12.49 13.54 26.17
C MET A 1 -13.49 14.02 25.14
N SER A 2 -13.29 15.20 24.53
CA SER A 2 -14.13 15.63 23.41
C SER A 2 -13.94 14.65 22.26
N PRO A 3 -15.00 14.25 21.53
CA PRO A 3 -14.86 13.36 20.38
C PRO A 3 -13.90 13.99 19.35
N LEU A 4 -13.10 13.16 18.69
CA LEU A 4 -12.19 13.60 17.62
C LEU A 4 -13.02 14.30 16.52
N GLU A 5 -12.86 15.61 16.41
CA GLU A 5 -13.50 16.39 15.34
C GLU A 5 -12.65 16.30 14.07
N ILE A 6 -13.19 15.69 13.04
CA ILE A 6 -12.56 15.63 11.72
C ILE A 6 -13.27 16.56 10.74
N LYS A 7 -12.54 17.12 9.79
CA LYS A 7 -13.05 18.04 8.74
C LYS A 7 -12.78 17.50 7.33
N VAL A 8 -12.20 16.32 7.27
CA VAL A 8 -11.78 15.67 6.02
C VAL A 8 -12.25 14.21 6.05
N CYS A 9 -12.76 13.73 4.93
CA CYS A 9 -13.18 12.34 4.78
C CYS A 9 -12.03 11.36 5.07
N PRO A 10 -12.15 10.43 6.03
CA PRO A 10 -11.08 9.53 6.43
C PRO A 10 -10.67 8.49 5.37
N SER A 11 -11.38 8.42 4.23
CA SER A 11 -10.99 7.54 3.13
C SER A 11 -10.45 8.33 1.94
N LEU A 12 -11.20 9.30 1.41
CA LEU A 12 -10.84 9.98 0.17
C LEU A 12 -10.11 11.31 0.37
N LEU A 13 -9.86 11.75 1.59
CA LEU A 13 -9.26 13.05 1.92
C LEU A 13 -10.01 14.26 1.32
N THR A 14 -11.32 14.12 1.11
CA THR A 14 -12.18 15.19 0.63
C THR A 14 -12.58 16.09 1.79
N GLU A 15 -12.41 17.39 1.66
CA GLU A 15 -12.76 18.37 2.67
C GLU A 15 -14.28 18.52 2.83
N GLY A 16 -14.71 19.07 3.97
CA GLY A 16 -16.12 19.35 4.27
C GLY A 16 -16.91 18.17 4.82
N TYR A 17 -16.23 17.10 5.23
CA TYR A 17 -16.85 15.91 5.81
C TYR A 17 -16.35 15.66 7.22
N SER A 18 -17.30 15.50 8.15
CA SER A 18 -17.04 15.07 9.54
C SER A 18 -17.08 13.55 9.73
N SER A 19 -17.17 12.79 8.64
CA SER A 19 -17.14 11.32 8.55
C SER A 19 -16.81 10.91 7.12
N TYR A 20 -17.03 9.65 6.76
CA TYR A 20 -16.88 9.20 5.38
C TYR A 20 -17.85 9.94 4.43
N SER A 21 -17.35 10.40 3.30
CA SER A 21 -18.17 10.96 2.23
C SER A 21 -19.05 9.86 1.59
N PRO A 22 -20.17 10.21 0.93
CA PRO A 22 -21.00 9.22 0.22
C PRO A 22 -20.21 8.38 -0.80
N SER A 23 -19.26 8.99 -1.50
CA SER A 23 -18.37 8.30 -2.44
C SER A 23 -17.44 7.32 -1.73
N ALA A 24 -16.91 7.69 -0.56
CA ALA A 24 -16.10 6.79 0.27
C ALA A 24 -16.91 5.60 0.78
N LEU A 25 -18.12 5.86 1.31
CA LEU A 25 -19.03 4.79 1.75
C LEU A 25 -19.35 3.81 0.62
N LYS A 26 -19.60 4.33 -0.59
CA LYS A 26 -19.88 3.48 -1.76
C LYS A 26 -18.68 2.59 -2.12
N LYS A 27 -17.46 3.14 -2.16
CA LYS A 27 -16.25 2.42 -2.56
C LYS A 27 -15.80 1.43 -1.49
N LEU A 28 -15.68 1.88 -0.26
CA LEU A 28 -15.11 1.09 0.83
C LEU A 28 -16.14 0.11 1.41
N PHE A 29 -17.40 0.54 1.59
CA PHE A 29 -18.42 -0.22 2.31
C PHE A 29 -19.65 -0.61 1.47
N GLY A 30 -19.58 -0.48 0.15
CA GLY A 30 -20.71 -0.82 -0.72
C GLY A 30 -21.96 0.04 -0.51
N GLY A 31 -21.81 1.25 0.03
CA GLY A 31 -22.90 2.20 0.33
C GLY A 31 -23.51 2.07 1.73
N ARG A 32 -23.01 1.15 2.56
CA ARG A 32 -23.42 1.02 3.98
C ARG A 32 -22.99 2.24 4.79
N LYS A 33 -23.79 2.65 5.77
CA LYS A 33 -23.54 3.82 6.63
C LYS A 33 -22.64 3.48 7.82
N VAL A 34 -21.41 3.11 7.52
CA VAL A 34 -20.40 2.72 8.54
C VAL A 34 -19.87 3.97 9.25
N SER A 35 -19.76 3.90 10.57
CA SER A 35 -19.09 4.92 11.38
C SER A 35 -17.58 4.93 11.12
N HIS A 36 -16.96 6.12 11.19
CA HIS A 36 -15.50 6.23 11.22
C HIS A 36 -14.90 5.94 12.61
N PHE A 37 -15.74 5.63 13.61
CA PHE A 37 -15.33 5.10 14.89
C PHE A 37 -15.67 3.61 15.01
N LEU A 38 -14.70 2.85 15.52
CA LEU A 38 -14.95 1.49 15.99
C LEU A 38 -15.67 1.58 17.34
N THR A 39 -16.70 0.76 17.52
CA THR A 39 -17.47 0.70 18.77
C THR A 39 -16.75 -0.03 19.91
N TYR A 40 -15.46 -0.29 19.74
CA TYR A 40 -14.62 -1.08 20.64
C TYR A 40 -13.55 -0.22 21.30
N ASN A 41 -13.26 -0.51 22.57
CA ASN A 41 -12.12 0.03 23.29
C ASN A 41 -10.87 -0.82 23.01
N LEU A 42 -9.73 -0.15 22.74
CA LEU A 42 -8.46 -0.80 22.41
C LEU A 42 -7.98 -1.77 23.51
N GLU A 43 -8.24 -1.48 24.80
CA GLU A 43 -7.81 -2.34 25.91
C GLU A 43 -8.66 -3.61 26.07
N LYS A 44 -9.97 -3.50 25.91
CA LYS A 44 -10.85 -4.68 25.84
C LYS A 44 -10.55 -5.55 24.66
N GLN A 45 -10.07 -4.94 23.56
CA GLN A 45 -9.63 -5.67 22.38
C GLN A 45 -8.31 -6.36 22.56
N LYS A 46 -7.33 -5.79 23.26
CA LYS A 46 -6.05 -6.47 23.50
C LYS A 46 -6.25 -7.86 24.10
N THR A 47 -7.23 -8.02 24.99
CA THR A 47 -7.55 -9.32 25.58
C THR A 47 -8.26 -10.24 24.59
N ASN A 48 -9.25 -9.75 23.83
CA ASN A 48 -9.93 -10.52 22.80
C ASN A 48 -9.02 -10.77 21.58
N PHE A 49 -8.16 -9.82 21.23
CA PHE A 49 -7.17 -9.92 20.18
C PHE A 49 -6.05 -10.89 20.54
N GLN A 50 -5.62 -10.97 21.80
CA GLN A 50 -4.62 -11.96 22.22
C GLN A 50 -5.17 -13.37 22.18
N GLN A 51 -6.44 -13.57 22.50
CA GLN A 51 -7.12 -14.87 22.40
C GLN A 51 -7.35 -15.29 20.94
N ASN A 52 -7.60 -14.34 20.02
CA ASN A 52 -7.84 -14.59 18.60
C ASN A 52 -6.58 -14.41 17.71
N ARG A 53 -5.42 -14.08 18.30
CA ARG A 53 -4.17 -13.82 17.57
C ARG A 53 -3.69 -15.01 16.74
N LEU A 54 -4.02 -16.23 17.15
CA LEU A 54 -3.68 -17.48 16.45
C LEU A 54 -4.49 -17.68 15.15
N PHE A 55 -5.66 -17.05 15.03
CA PHE A 55 -6.59 -17.26 13.91
C PHE A 55 -6.63 -16.10 12.91
N ILE A 56 -6.04 -14.94 13.25
CA ILE A 56 -6.27 -13.67 12.53
C ILE A 56 -4.98 -13.11 11.91
N SER A 57 -3.79 -13.62 12.28
CA SER A 57 -2.52 -13.10 11.78
C SER A 57 -2.26 -13.53 10.35
N ILE A 58 -2.48 -12.62 9.41
CA ILE A 58 -1.86 -12.68 8.10
C ILE A 58 -0.37 -12.39 8.33
N SER A 59 0.52 -13.33 8.03
CA SER A 59 1.96 -13.31 8.36
C SER A 59 2.63 -11.94 8.12
N GLY A 60 3.20 -11.33 9.15
CA GLY A 60 3.94 -10.08 9.09
C GLY A 60 4.24 -9.53 10.49
N PHE A 61 5.25 -8.67 10.61
CA PHE A 61 5.67 -8.03 11.87
C PHE A 61 4.65 -7.02 12.43
N GLN A 62 3.61 -6.66 11.67
CA GLN A 62 2.54 -5.76 12.08
C GLN A 62 1.29 -6.55 12.43
N ASP A 63 0.67 -6.25 13.58
CA ASP A 63 -0.62 -6.82 13.94
C ASP A 63 -1.68 -6.46 12.89
N LYS A 64 -2.35 -7.49 12.36
CA LYS A 64 -3.41 -7.37 11.36
C LYS A 64 -4.62 -8.14 11.84
N TYR A 65 -5.78 -7.52 11.78
CA TYR A 65 -7.03 -8.11 12.25
C TYR A 65 -8.04 -8.21 11.13
N SER A 66 -8.69 -9.35 11.04
CA SER A 66 -9.76 -9.60 10.07
C SER A 66 -11.07 -9.05 10.60
N LEU A 67 -11.76 -8.22 9.81
CA LEU A 67 -13.06 -7.65 10.17
C LEU A 67 -14.14 -8.06 9.19
N VAL A 68 -15.35 -8.16 9.72
CA VAL A 68 -16.59 -8.38 8.98
C VAL A 68 -17.46 -7.13 9.11
N LEU A 69 -18.13 -6.77 8.02
CA LEU A 69 -19.17 -5.75 8.03
C LEU A 69 -20.53 -6.42 8.29
N ASP A 70 -20.99 -6.38 9.54
CA ASP A 70 -22.29 -6.86 9.93
C ASP A 70 -23.28 -5.67 9.97
N LYS A 71 -24.21 -5.66 9.00
CA LYS A 71 -25.08 -4.49 8.73
C LYS A 71 -24.25 -3.23 8.49
N ASP A 72 -24.21 -2.29 9.43
CA ASP A 72 -23.46 -1.03 9.32
C ASP A 72 -22.30 -0.96 10.35
N ILE A 73 -21.98 -2.09 11.00
CA ILE A 73 -20.97 -2.17 12.08
C ILE A 73 -19.83 -3.06 11.64
N LEU A 74 -18.60 -2.56 11.75
CA LEU A 74 -17.41 -3.38 11.60
C LEU A 74 -17.12 -4.09 12.92
N ARG A 75 -16.99 -5.40 12.88
CA ARG A 75 -16.61 -6.24 14.02
C ARG A 75 -15.48 -7.20 13.64
N LEU A 76 -14.81 -7.74 14.64
CA LEU A 76 -13.85 -8.82 14.42
C LEU A 76 -14.54 -10.03 13.78
N ALA A 77 -13.84 -10.66 12.85
CA ALA A 77 -14.24 -11.96 12.32
C ALA A 77 -14.13 -13.01 13.42
N GLU A 78 -15.12 -13.91 13.52
CA GLU A 78 -15.09 -15.07 14.38
C GLU A 78 -14.24 -16.21 13.76
N GLU A 79 -13.98 -17.25 14.54
CA GLU A 79 -13.26 -18.42 14.05
C GLU A 79 -14.02 -19.07 12.87
N GLY A 80 -13.31 -19.27 11.76
CA GLY A 80 -13.89 -19.82 10.53
C GLY A 80 -14.67 -18.82 9.69
N GLU A 81 -14.87 -17.58 10.17
CA GLU A 81 -15.58 -16.55 9.41
C GLU A 81 -14.66 -15.82 8.42
N GLN A 82 -15.13 -15.65 7.18
CA GLN A 82 -14.39 -14.93 6.16
C GLN A 82 -14.48 -13.42 6.36
N GLY A 83 -13.39 -12.81 6.81
CA GLY A 83 -13.32 -11.34 6.93
C GLY A 83 -13.25 -10.66 5.57
N GLN A 84 -13.87 -9.48 5.50
CA GLN A 84 -13.96 -8.64 4.30
C GLN A 84 -12.99 -7.46 4.34
N TYR A 85 -12.46 -7.14 5.52
CA TYR A 85 -11.54 -6.03 5.75
C TYR A 85 -10.35 -6.50 6.58
N ILE A 86 -9.24 -5.77 6.42
CA ILE A 86 -8.06 -5.90 7.26
C ILE A 86 -7.89 -4.58 8.01
N LEU A 87 -7.78 -4.66 9.34
CA LEU A 87 -7.46 -3.55 10.21
C LEU A 87 -6.00 -3.66 10.62
N LYS A 88 -5.25 -2.58 10.46
CA LYS A 88 -3.88 -2.45 10.93
C LYS A 88 -3.83 -1.31 11.97
N PRO A 89 -3.76 -1.62 13.26
CA PRO A 89 -3.53 -0.62 14.30
C PRO A 89 -2.13 -0.01 14.19
N ILE A 90 -1.81 0.88 15.13
CA ILE A 90 -0.46 1.40 15.27
C ILE A 90 0.52 0.24 15.48
N SER A 91 1.54 0.18 14.62
CA SER A 91 2.63 -0.79 14.70
C SER A 91 3.79 -0.24 15.52
N GLU A 92 4.63 -1.12 16.06
CA GLU A 92 5.87 -0.71 16.72
C GLU A 92 6.90 -0.29 15.66
N LEU A 93 7.14 1.02 15.59
CA LEU A 93 8.13 1.66 14.70
C LEU A 93 9.08 2.53 15.53
N PRO A 94 10.32 2.72 15.09
CA PRO A 94 11.31 3.52 15.84
C PRO A 94 10.90 4.98 16.06
N LYS A 95 10.23 5.61 15.08
CA LYS A 95 9.81 7.02 15.12
C LYS A 95 8.37 7.18 14.63
N ASN A 96 7.62 8.11 15.23
CA ASN A 96 6.31 8.57 14.75
C ASN A 96 5.30 7.42 14.52
N LYS A 97 5.38 6.37 15.33
CA LYS A 97 4.56 5.16 15.15
C LYS A 97 3.06 5.44 15.14
N GLU A 98 2.62 6.44 15.91
CA GLU A 98 1.23 6.87 16.00
C GLU A 98 0.66 7.38 14.68
N TYR A 99 1.53 7.77 13.73
CA TYR A 99 1.15 8.23 12.40
C TYR A 99 1.32 7.17 11.31
N ALA A 100 1.71 5.93 11.64
CA ALA A 100 1.86 4.86 10.66
C ALA A 100 0.56 4.59 9.86
N PRO A 101 -0.63 4.49 10.49
CA PRO A 101 -1.89 4.35 9.77
C PRO A 101 -2.18 5.52 8.82
N ALA A 102 -1.93 6.76 9.25
CA ALA A 102 -2.16 7.95 8.45
C ALA A 102 -1.18 8.06 7.26
N ASN A 103 0.07 7.61 7.44
CA ASN A 103 1.08 7.57 6.40
C ASN A 103 0.74 6.53 5.32
N GLU A 104 0.40 5.30 5.71
CA GLU A 104 -0.03 4.26 4.77
C GLU A 104 -1.27 4.74 3.99
N HIS A 105 -2.29 5.23 4.69
CA HIS A 105 -3.49 5.77 4.07
C HIS A 105 -3.18 6.87 3.05
N LEU A 106 -2.41 7.90 3.44
CA LEU A 106 -2.03 8.99 2.55
C LEU A 106 -1.32 8.49 1.30
N THR A 107 -0.32 7.63 1.45
CA THR A 107 0.48 7.11 0.34
C THR A 107 -0.37 6.29 -0.62
N MET A 108 -1.27 5.45 -0.10
CA MET A 108 -2.25 4.71 -0.90
C MET A 108 -3.21 5.63 -1.66
N GLN A 109 -3.69 6.72 -1.01
CA GLN A 109 -4.57 7.69 -1.67
C GLN A 109 -3.85 8.49 -2.75
N ILE A 110 -2.59 8.86 -2.55
CA ILE A 110 -1.76 9.50 -3.59
C ILE A 110 -1.60 8.55 -4.79
N ALA A 111 -1.25 7.30 -4.56
CA ALA A 111 -1.10 6.29 -5.63
C ALA A 111 -2.37 6.21 -6.47
N LYS A 112 -3.52 6.12 -5.84
CA LYS A 112 -4.83 5.98 -6.49
C LYS A 112 -5.28 7.26 -7.17
N GLN A 113 -5.36 8.38 -6.43
CA GLN A 113 -6.03 9.59 -6.89
C GLN A 113 -5.17 10.45 -7.82
N VAL A 114 -3.84 10.43 -7.65
CA VAL A 114 -2.92 11.26 -8.44
C VAL A 114 -2.34 10.49 -9.61
N PHE A 115 -1.90 9.26 -9.36
CA PHE A 115 -1.15 8.48 -10.35
C PHE A 115 -1.99 7.42 -11.07
N ASN A 116 -3.25 7.21 -10.68
CA ASN A 116 -4.13 6.15 -11.20
C ASN A 116 -3.49 4.75 -11.12
N ILE A 117 -2.79 4.47 -10.03
CA ILE A 117 -2.35 3.13 -9.69
C ILE A 117 -3.53 2.39 -9.07
N GLU A 118 -3.85 1.20 -9.59
CA GLU A 118 -4.87 0.33 -9.00
C GLU A 118 -4.43 -0.08 -7.60
N THR A 119 -5.21 0.30 -6.58
CA THR A 119 -4.90 0.02 -5.17
C THR A 119 -6.08 -0.65 -4.48
N ALA A 120 -5.82 -1.39 -3.40
CA ALA A 120 -6.88 -1.80 -2.48
C ALA A 120 -7.67 -0.58 -1.99
N GLU A 121 -9.00 -0.71 -1.84
CA GLU A 121 -9.83 0.34 -1.24
C GLU A 121 -9.48 0.46 0.24
N ASN A 122 -9.25 1.70 0.71
CA ASN A 122 -8.74 1.92 2.06
C ASN A 122 -9.24 3.22 2.69
N GLY A 123 -9.04 3.33 3.98
CA GLY A 123 -9.36 4.50 4.77
C GLY A 123 -8.76 4.42 6.17
N LEU A 124 -8.95 5.47 6.94
CA LEU A 124 -8.72 5.46 8.38
C LEU A 124 -10.03 5.18 9.10
N ILE A 125 -9.92 4.48 10.21
CA ILE A 125 -10.96 4.32 11.21
C ILE A 125 -10.34 4.61 12.56
N PHE A 126 -11.13 5.09 13.52
CA PHE A 126 -10.61 5.51 14.81
C PHE A 126 -11.21 4.65 15.93
N PHE A 127 -10.40 4.34 16.92
CA PHE A 127 -10.90 3.77 18.16
C PHE A 127 -11.67 4.82 18.96
N ASP A 128 -12.36 4.42 20.01
CA ASP A 128 -13.17 5.31 20.88
C ASP A 128 -12.33 6.40 21.57
N ASP A 129 -11.03 6.19 21.77
CA ASP A 129 -10.07 7.16 22.29
C ASP A 129 -9.52 8.13 21.23
N GLY A 130 -9.93 7.97 19.96
CA GLY A 130 -9.44 8.75 18.82
C GLY A 130 -8.16 8.21 18.19
N THR A 131 -7.61 7.09 18.66
CA THR A 131 -6.43 6.46 18.07
C THR A 131 -6.74 5.95 16.67
N PRO A 132 -5.95 6.32 15.64
CA PRO A 132 -6.19 5.88 14.27
C PRO A 132 -5.76 4.43 14.03
N ALA A 133 -6.48 3.76 13.14
CA ALA A 133 -6.07 2.51 12.53
C ALA A 133 -6.28 2.60 11.02
N TYR A 134 -5.40 1.95 10.25
CA TYR A 134 -5.58 1.81 8.81
C TYR A 134 -6.55 0.65 8.53
N LEU A 135 -7.53 0.92 7.69
CA LEU A 135 -8.53 -0.05 7.26
C LEU A 135 -8.42 -0.25 5.76
N THR A 136 -8.31 -1.49 5.32
CA THR A 136 -8.35 -1.83 3.90
C THR A 136 -9.39 -2.89 3.61
N LYS A 137 -10.11 -2.72 2.51
CA LYS A 137 -11.02 -3.74 2.00
C LYS A 137 -10.21 -4.82 1.29
N ARG A 138 -10.51 -6.07 1.56
CA ARG A 138 -9.91 -7.21 0.87
C ARG A 138 -10.29 -7.17 -0.61
N PHE A 139 -9.28 -7.25 -1.46
CA PHE A 139 -9.44 -7.31 -2.92
C PHE A 139 -9.43 -8.75 -3.45
N ASP A 140 -9.09 -9.70 -2.59
CA ASP A 140 -9.01 -11.14 -2.87
C ASP A 140 -10.34 -11.87 -2.58
N LEU A 141 -11.45 -11.14 -2.62
CA LEU A 141 -12.78 -11.69 -2.55
C LEU A 141 -13.55 -11.31 -3.81
N ASP A 142 -14.25 -12.28 -4.36
CA ASP A 142 -15.18 -12.03 -5.46
C ASP A 142 -16.49 -11.34 -4.97
N LYS A 143 -17.41 -11.09 -5.88
CA LYS A 143 -18.71 -10.48 -5.56
C LYS A 143 -19.59 -11.32 -4.63
N ASN A 144 -19.34 -12.62 -4.50
CA ASN A 144 -20.07 -13.55 -3.64
C ASN A 144 -19.38 -13.71 -2.27
N GLY A 145 -18.19 -13.09 -2.08
CA GLY A 145 -17.37 -13.21 -0.87
C GLY A 145 -16.45 -14.43 -0.89
N GLU A 146 -16.35 -15.15 -2.01
CA GLU A 146 -15.44 -16.27 -2.18
C GLU A 146 -14.01 -15.79 -2.44
N LYS A 147 -13.03 -16.53 -1.91
CA LYS A 147 -11.62 -16.18 -2.10
C LYS A 147 -11.16 -16.44 -3.53
N LEU A 148 -10.55 -15.42 -4.12
CA LEU A 148 -9.72 -15.55 -5.31
C LEU A 148 -8.31 -16.00 -4.93
N ALA A 149 -7.66 -16.77 -5.78
CA ALA A 149 -6.27 -17.15 -5.58
C ALA A 149 -5.38 -15.91 -5.68
N VAL A 150 -4.53 -15.72 -4.67
CA VAL A 150 -3.51 -14.65 -4.62
C VAL A 150 -2.19 -15.27 -4.25
N GLU A 151 -1.14 -14.92 -4.99
CA GLU A 151 0.20 -15.42 -4.73
C GLU A 151 1.21 -14.28 -4.74
N ASP A 152 1.99 -14.13 -3.67
CA ASP A 152 3.04 -13.12 -3.59
C ASP A 152 4.31 -13.56 -4.32
N PHE A 153 5.18 -12.60 -4.66
CA PHE A 153 6.38 -12.90 -5.45
C PHE A 153 7.45 -13.68 -4.68
N THR A 154 7.40 -13.80 -3.36
CA THR A 154 8.29 -14.75 -2.68
C THR A 154 7.92 -16.18 -3.02
N SER A 155 6.63 -16.47 -3.04
CA SER A 155 6.06 -17.77 -3.41
C SER A 155 6.37 -18.12 -4.87
N ILE A 156 6.01 -17.20 -5.79
CA ILE A 156 6.23 -17.38 -7.23
C ILE A 156 7.71 -17.62 -7.57
N LEU A 157 8.63 -16.95 -6.85
CA LEU A 157 10.07 -17.09 -7.04
C LEU A 157 10.70 -18.21 -6.19
N GLY A 158 9.90 -19.01 -5.47
CA GLY A 158 10.36 -20.10 -4.64
C GLY A 158 11.25 -19.68 -3.47
N LYS A 159 11.06 -18.46 -2.94
CA LYS A 159 11.86 -17.91 -1.85
C LYS A 159 11.17 -18.09 -0.50
N SER A 160 11.89 -18.65 0.44
CA SER A 160 11.40 -18.90 1.80
C SER A 160 12.53 -18.72 2.82
N PRO A 161 12.22 -18.64 4.13
CA PRO A 161 13.25 -18.64 5.17
C PRO A 161 14.22 -19.82 5.07
N GLN A 162 13.72 -20.98 4.66
CA GLN A 162 14.51 -22.21 4.54
C GLN A 162 15.52 -22.15 3.37
N THR A 163 15.15 -21.51 2.28
CA THR A 163 15.97 -21.45 1.05
C THR A 163 16.88 -20.23 0.99
N HIS A 164 16.46 -19.09 1.57
CA HIS A 164 17.13 -17.79 1.43
C HIS A 164 17.36 -17.07 2.77
N GLY A 165 17.15 -17.74 3.91
CA GLY A 165 17.30 -17.16 5.25
C GLY A 165 16.20 -16.14 5.60
N GLU A 166 16.29 -15.54 6.78
CA GLU A 166 15.25 -14.64 7.31
C GLU A 166 14.97 -13.42 6.44
N GLN A 167 15.96 -12.97 5.68
CA GLN A 167 15.84 -11.82 4.78
C GLN A 167 15.35 -12.18 3.36
N TYR A 168 14.80 -13.39 3.17
CA TYR A 168 14.37 -13.94 1.87
C TYR A 168 13.49 -12.99 1.06
N LYS A 169 12.64 -12.22 1.70
CA LYS A 169 11.72 -11.28 1.06
C LYS A 169 12.40 -10.05 0.41
N TYR A 170 13.65 -9.78 0.80
CA TYR A 170 14.46 -8.67 0.24
C TYR A 170 15.49 -9.14 -0.78
N THR A 171 15.64 -10.45 -1.00
CA THR A 171 16.64 -11.00 -1.92
C THR A 171 16.18 -10.94 -3.37
N GLY A 172 17.13 -10.68 -4.30
CA GLY A 172 16.88 -10.62 -5.73
C GLY A 172 16.78 -9.22 -6.32
N SER A 173 16.29 -9.14 -7.52
CA SER A 173 16.20 -7.92 -8.32
C SER A 173 14.76 -7.62 -8.77
N TYR A 174 14.52 -6.40 -9.21
CA TYR A 174 13.24 -6.06 -9.84
C TYR A 174 13.05 -6.77 -11.19
N ILE A 175 14.12 -7.19 -11.87
CA ILE A 175 14.03 -7.99 -13.10
C ILE A 175 13.36 -9.35 -12.84
N ASP A 176 13.58 -9.93 -11.66
CA ASP A 176 12.94 -11.20 -11.30
C ASP A 176 11.41 -11.07 -11.29
N LEU A 177 10.86 -9.91 -10.84
CA LEU A 177 9.43 -9.65 -10.87
C LEU A 177 8.91 -9.57 -12.32
N PHE A 178 9.63 -8.86 -13.22
CA PHE A 178 9.24 -8.77 -14.63
C PHE A 178 9.32 -10.12 -15.33
N SER A 179 10.34 -10.92 -15.03
CA SER A 179 10.47 -12.27 -15.55
C SER A 179 9.29 -13.16 -15.09
N ALA A 180 8.93 -13.07 -13.83
CA ALA A 180 7.81 -13.82 -13.27
C ALA A 180 6.47 -13.41 -13.89
N ILE A 181 6.16 -12.11 -14.04
CA ILE A 181 4.91 -11.70 -14.70
C ILE A 181 4.88 -12.13 -16.17
N LYS A 182 6.01 -12.10 -16.88
CA LYS A 182 6.10 -12.57 -18.27
C LYS A 182 5.82 -14.07 -18.38
N GLN A 183 6.23 -14.85 -17.40
CA GLN A 183 6.02 -16.30 -17.36
C GLN A 183 4.58 -16.69 -16.97
N HIS A 184 3.97 -15.95 -16.05
CA HIS A 184 2.72 -16.37 -15.39
C HIS A 184 1.48 -15.60 -15.82
N LEU A 185 1.62 -14.40 -16.43
CA LEU A 185 0.47 -13.56 -16.76
C LEU A 185 0.21 -13.53 -18.27
N PRO A 186 -0.98 -13.92 -18.74
CA PRO A 186 -1.31 -13.86 -20.18
C PRO A 186 -1.17 -12.45 -20.78
N ALA A 187 -1.60 -11.42 -20.02
CA ALA A 187 -1.52 -10.02 -20.42
C ALA A 187 -0.24 -9.31 -19.93
N TRP A 188 0.88 -10.02 -19.83
CA TRP A 188 2.12 -9.51 -19.24
C TRP A 188 2.59 -8.16 -19.80
N GLN A 189 2.35 -7.88 -21.10
CA GLN A 189 2.71 -6.60 -21.71
C GLN A 189 1.97 -5.41 -21.07
N VAL A 190 0.74 -5.60 -20.62
CA VAL A 190 -0.03 -4.59 -19.90
C VAL A 190 0.45 -4.51 -18.46
N GLU A 191 0.63 -5.66 -17.83
CA GLU A 191 0.99 -5.77 -16.42
C GLU A 191 2.41 -5.25 -16.14
N GLN A 192 3.36 -5.39 -17.08
CA GLN A 192 4.71 -4.83 -16.93
C GLN A 192 4.69 -3.29 -16.80
N HIS A 193 3.75 -2.59 -17.46
CA HIS A 193 3.63 -1.14 -17.33
C HIS A 193 3.14 -0.75 -15.94
N LYS A 194 2.19 -1.50 -15.40
CA LYS A 194 1.68 -1.30 -14.04
C LYS A 194 2.78 -1.55 -13.01
N LEU A 195 3.52 -2.64 -13.15
CA LEU A 195 4.65 -2.97 -12.28
C LEU A 195 5.73 -1.89 -12.33
N TYR A 196 6.11 -1.45 -13.53
CA TYR A 196 7.11 -0.39 -13.70
C TYR A 196 6.69 0.92 -13.00
N LEU A 197 5.42 1.34 -13.18
CA LEU A 197 4.88 2.51 -12.51
C LEU A 197 4.86 2.35 -10.98
N LEU A 198 4.56 1.15 -10.49
CA LEU A 198 4.54 0.87 -9.05
C LEU A 198 5.95 0.92 -8.43
N ILE A 199 6.96 0.37 -9.11
CA ILE A 199 8.36 0.44 -8.66
C ILE A 199 8.84 1.91 -8.66
N LEU A 200 8.53 2.67 -9.70
CA LEU A 200 8.86 4.09 -9.79
C LEU A 200 8.14 4.92 -8.70
N PHE A 201 6.87 4.58 -8.40
CA PHE A 201 6.11 5.17 -7.32
C PHE A 201 6.76 4.90 -5.95
N ASN A 202 7.12 3.64 -5.67
CA ASN A 202 7.78 3.27 -4.42
C ASN A 202 9.09 4.06 -4.22
N TYR A 203 9.89 4.21 -5.26
CA TYR A 203 11.08 5.08 -5.22
C TYR A 203 10.70 6.54 -4.90
N LEU A 204 9.75 7.11 -5.65
CA LEU A 204 9.38 8.51 -5.55
C LEU A 204 8.80 8.87 -4.17
N PHE A 205 8.06 7.96 -3.55
CA PHE A 205 7.46 8.13 -2.23
C PHE A 205 8.28 7.51 -1.09
N SER A 206 9.54 7.15 -1.35
CA SER A 206 10.47 6.63 -0.33
C SER A 206 9.93 5.41 0.42
N ASN A 207 9.31 4.49 -0.30
CA ASN A 207 8.93 3.19 0.24
C ASN A 207 10.09 2.20 0.10
N GLY A 208 11.04 2.27 1.02
CA GLY A 208 12.22 1.40 1.05
C GLY A 208 11.93 -0.01 1.56
N ASP A 209 10.69 -0.29 2.01
CA ASP A 209 10.25 -1.62 2.44
C ASP A 209 9.38 -2.34 1.38
N ALA A 210 9.35 -1.86 0.14
CA ALA A 210 8.61 -2.49 -0.96
C ALA A 210 9.29 -3.81 -1.42
N HIS A 211 9.28 -4.82 -0.55
CA HIS A 211 9.88 -6.13 -0.78
C HIS A 211 8.97 -7.08 -1.58
N LEU A 212 9.45 -8.29 -1.89
CA LEU A 212 8.75 -9.26 -2.75
C LEU A 212 7.33 -9.62 -2.28
N LYS A 213 7.05 -9.59 -0.97
CA LYS A 213 5.70 -9.85 -0.43
C LYS A 213 4.72 -8.69 -0.60
N ASN A 214 5.18 -7.52 -1.02
CA ASN A 214 4.31 -6.37 -1.31
C ASN A 214 3.86 -6.32 -2.77
N PHE A 215 4.23 -7.32 -3.55
CA PHE A 215 3.77 -7.54 -4.92
C PHE A 215 3.11 -8.91 -5.00
N SER A 216 1.95 -9.00 -5.66
CA SER A 216 1.22 -10.26 -5.84
C SER A 216 0.58 -10.32 -7.22
N ILE A 217 0.24 -11.53 -7.62
CA ILE A 217 -0.72 -11.78 -8.69
C ILE A 217 -2.04 -12.25 -8.10
N ILE A 218 -3.14 -11.99 -8.80
CA ILE A 218 -4.48 -12.36 -8.38
C ILE A 218 -5.23 -13.01 -9.54
N GLU A 219 -6.00 -14.04 -9.21
CA GLU A 219 -6.90 -14.69 -10.14
C GLU A 219 -8.00 -13.71 -10.62
N THR A 220 -8.32 -13.78 -11.91
CA THR A 220 -9.41 -13.04 -12.50
C THR A 220 -10.69 -13.92 -12.58
N PRO A 221 -11.87 -13.34 -12.81
CA PRO A 221 -13.08 -14.12 -13.00
C PRO A 221 -13.04 -15.10 -14.20
N GLN A 222 -12.06 -14.96 -15.08
CA GLN A 222 -11.82 -15.85 -16.22
C GLN A 222 -10.88 -17.03 -15.89
N GLY A 223 -10.33 -17.06 -14.66
CA GLY A 223 -9.42 -18.11 -14.21
C GLY A 223 -7.95 -17.90 -14.62
N ASP A 224 -7.63 -16.79 -15.28
CA ASP A 224 -6.26 -16.35 -15.50
C ASP A 224 -5.78 -15.41 -14.38
N PHE A 225 -4.53 -14.94 -14.47
CA PHE A 225 -3.94 -14.08 -13.45
C PHE A 225 -3.54 -12.71 -14.01
N LYS A 226 -3.63 -11.69 -13.15
CA LYS A 226 -3.12 -10.32 -13.36
C LYS A 226 -2.33 -9.85 -12.14
N LEU A 227 -1.62 -8.72 -12.22
CA LEU A 227 -1.11 -8.07 -11.01
C LEU A 227 -2.25 -7.71 -10.07
N ALA A 228 -2.07 -8.01 -8.79
CA ALA A 228 -2.99 -7.58 -7.76
C ALA A 228 -2.99 -6.04 -7.62
N PRO A 229 -4.09 -5.44 -7.14
CA PRO A 229 -4.07 -4.03 -6.72
C PRO A 229 -2.93 -3.79 -5.74
N ALA A 230 -2.25 -2.63 -5.83
CA ALA A 230 -1.17 -2.29 -4.91
C ALA A 230 -1.68 -2.15 -3.46
N TYR A 231 -0.85 -2.56 -2.51
CA TYR A 231 -1.10 -2.52 -1.08
C TYR A 231 0.22 -2.26 -0.32
N ASP A 232 0.13 -1.94 0.97
CA ASP A 232 1.30 -1.67 1.83
C ASP A 232 2.21 -0.56 1.29
N LEU A 233 1.63 0.51 0.72
CA LEU A 233 2.38 1.66 0.25
C LEU A 233 2.54 2.67 1.39
N MET A 234 3.79 2.94 1.78
CA MET A 234 4.12 3.83 2.89
C MET A 234 5.39 4.62 2.60
N ASN A 235 5.47 5.88 3.07
CA ASN A 235 6.74 6.58 3.13
C ASN A 235 7.51 6.12 4.37
N THR A 236 8.39 5.13 4.22
CA THR A 236 9.11 4.55 5.35
C THR A 236 10.10 5.51 6.01
N ARG A 237 10.61 6.50 5.27
CA ARG A 237 11.61 7.46 5.78
C ARG A 237 11.14 8.37 6.90
N ILE A 238 9.82 8.55 7.08
CA ILE A 238 9.32 9.30 8.24
C ILE A 238 9.35 8.48 9.53
N HIS A 239 9.59 7.17 9.44
CA HIS A 239 9.61 6.24 10.57
C HIS A 239 10.98 5.63 10.85
N ILE A 240 11.77 5.37 9.80
CA ILE A 240 13.07 4.71 9.87
C ILE A 240 14.06 5.34 8.90
N GLU A 241 15.36 5.13 9.12
CA GLU A 241 16.36 5.31 8.08
C GLU A 241 16.30 4.11 7.14
N ASP A 242 15.96 4.35 5.88
CA ASP A 242 15.67 3.29 4.94
C ASP A 242 16.42 3.46 3.62
N ALA A 243 16.62 2.34 2.92
CA ALA A 243 17.25 2.31 1.61
C ALA A 243 16.35 2.97 0.54
N ASP A 244 16.96 3.27 -0.62
CA ASP A 244 16.22 3.79 -1.77
C ASP A 244 15.35 2.71 -2.43
N PHE A 245 15.75 1.44 -2.28
CA PHE A 245 15.08 0.26 -2.84
C PHE A 245 15.14 -0.89 -1.82
N ALA A 246 14.05 -1.64 -1.72
CA ALA A 246 13.91 -2.75 -0.79
C ALA A 246 14.74 -3.97 -1.20
N LEU A 247 14.82 -4.28 -2.50
CA LEU A 247 15.50 -5.47 -2.97
C LEU A 247 17.02 -5.31 -2.93
N SER A 248 17.71 -6.37 -2.54
CA SER A 248 19.17 -6.38 -2.30
C SER A 248 20.00 -6.01 -3.52
N GLU A 249 19.49 -6.31 -4.72
CA GLU A 249 20.14 -5.97 -5.99
C GLU A 249 19.68 -4.61 -6.54
N LYS A 250 18.99 -3.84 -5.71
CA LYS A 250 18.46 -2.51 -6.04
C LYS A 250 17.54 -2.56 -7.27
N ILE A 251 17.61 -1.54 -8.13
CA ILE A 251 16.70 -1.47 -9.28
C ILE A 251 17.09 -2.46 -10.38
N TYR A 252 18.36 -2.65 -10.57
CA TYR A 252 18.93 -3.60 -11.52
C TYR A 252 20.37 -3.95 -11.12
N PRO A 253 20.81 -5.22 -11.15
CA PRO A 253 22.10 -5.63 -10.61
C PRO A 253 23.31 -4.90 -11.22
N LYS A 254 23.23 -4.58 -12.51
CA LYS A 254 24.28 -3.90 -13.28
C LYS A 254 24.04 -2.41 -13.45
N SER A 255 22.99 -1.84 -12.87
CA SER A 255 22.66 -0.42 -12.99
C SER A 255 23.77 0.46 -12.42
N LYS A 256 24.16 1.46 -13.20
CA LYS A 256 25.13 2.50 -12.82
C LYS A 256 24.57 3.87 -13.17
N GLY A 257 25.14 4.92 -12.56
CA GLY A 257 24.80 6.29 -12.88
C GLY A 257 23.61 6.85 -12.11
N LYS A 258 23.01 7.87 -12.67
CA LYS A 258 21.91 8.61 -12.07
C LYS A 258 20.61 7.80 -12.06
N ILE A 259 19.70 8.13 -11.16
CA ILE A 259 18.51 7.32 -10.91
C ILE A 259 17.59 7.19 -12.13
N ALA A 260 17.37 8.26 -12.91
CA ALA A 260 16.57 8.16 -14.12
C ALA A 260 17.20 7.20 -15.14
N ALA A 261 18.53 7.24 -15.32
CA ALA A 261 19.25 6.32 -16.21
C ALA A 261 19.08 4.86 -15.76
N GLN A 262 19.07 4.59 -14.45
CA GLN A 262 18.84 3.25 -13.92
C GLN A 262 17.43 2.75 -14.28
N PHE A 263 16.41 3.60 -14.20
CA PHE A 263 15.04 3.26 -14.60
C PHE A 263 14.93 3.02 -16.11
N PHE A 264 15.65 3.79 -16.94
CA PHE A 264 15.71 3.54 -18.40
C PHE A 264 16.41 2.23 -18.71
N THR A 265 17.51 1.90 -18.03
CA THR A 265 18.17 0.59 -18.15
C THR A 265 17.23 -0.55 -17.77
N LEU A 266 16.49 -0.42 -16.65
CA LEU A 266 15.49 -1.41 -16.26
C LEU A 266 14.44 -1.60 -17.36
N ALA A 267 13.91 -0.51 -17.94
CA ALA A 267 12.92 -0.56 -19.00
C ALA A 267 13.43 -1.31 -20.23
N GLU A 268 14.67 -1.03 -20.65
CA GLU A 268 15.33 -1.71 -21.78
C GLU A 268 15.50 -3.21 -21.52
N GLU A 269 16.02 -3.58 -20.37
CA GLU A 269 16.25 -4.99 -20.00
C GLU A 269 14.96 -5.83 -19.94
N VAL A 270 13.84 -5.20 -19.56
CA VAL A 270 12.53 -5.89 -19.53
C VAL A 270 11.77 -5.78 -20.86
N GLY A 271 12.40 -5.23 -21.91
CA GLY A 271 11.81 -5.11 -23.25
C GLY A 271 10.75 -3.99 -23.39
N MET A 272 10.77 -2.99 -22.50
CA MET A 272 9.91 -1.80 -22.62
C MET A 272 10.63 -0.75 -23.49
N SER A 273 9.90 -0.14 -24.44
CA SER A 273 10.50 0.91 -25.27
C SER A 273 10.91 2.14 -24.47
N GLN A 274 12.01 2.78 -24.85
CA GLN A 274 12.50 4.01 -24.21
C GLN A 274 11.45 5.14 -24.25
N ALA A 275 10.71 5.27 -25.36
CA ALA A 275 9.63 6.27 -25.48
C ALA A 275 8.54 6.07 -24.41
N LEU A 276 8.19 4.82 -24.10
CA LEU A 276 7.20 4.49 -23.11
C LEU A 276 7.74 4.68 -21.69
N ALA A 277 8.97 4.30 -21.42
CA ALA A 277 9.64 4.59 -20.16
C ALA A 277 9.70 6.10 -19.89
N GLN A 278 10.03 6.90 -20.89
CA GLN A 278 10.03 8.37 -20.81
C GLN A 278 8.62 8.93 -20.53
N LYS A 279 7.58 8.37 -21.20
CA LYS A 279 6.17 8.76 -20.92
C LYS A 279 5.79 8.48 -19.47
N HIS A 280 6.14 7.32 -18.93
CA HIS A 280 5.91 6.97 -17.53
C HIS A 280 6.66 7.89 -16.58
N MET A 281 7.93 8.14 -16.85
CA MET A 281 8.75 9.05 -16.06
C MET A 281 8.18 10.47 -16.04
N LYS A 282 7.79 11.00 -17.19
CA LYS A 282 7.13 12.30 -17.32
C LYS A 282 5.81 12.37 -16.54
N LYS A 283 4.98 11.31 -16.63
CA LYS A 283 3.74 11.20 -15.83
C LYS A 283 4.04 11.29 -14.34
N MET A 284 5.01 10.51 -13.85
CA MET A 284 5.35 10.45 -12.42
C MET A 284 5.93 11.76 -11.88
N THR A 285 6.51 12.61 -12.73
CA THR A 285 7.12 13.88 -12.32
C THR A 285 6.22 15.11 -12.53
N SER A 286 4.97 14.94 -12.98
CA SER A 286 4.10 16.06 -13.42
C SER A 286 3.06 16.53 -12.39
N PHE A 287 2.83 15.82 -11.28
CA PHE A 287 1.66 16.05 -10.41
C PHE A 287 2.01 16.58 -9.01
N SER A 288 3.09 17.37 -8.90
CA SER A 288 3.57 17.87 -7.60
C SER A 288 2.48 18.59 -6.78
N ASP A 289 1.70 19.47 -7.40
CA ASP A 289 0.69 20.27 -6.70
C ASP A 289 -0.45 19.39 -6.13
N LYS A 290 -0.88 18.37 -6.89
CA LYS A 290 -1.89 17.40 -6.43
C LYS A 290 -1.40 16.56 -5.26
N VAL A 291 -0.11 16.17 -5.28
CA VAL A 291 0.50 15.45 -4.16
C VAL A 291 0.52 16.32 -2.92
N ILE A 292 0.99 17.59 -3.04
CA ILE A 292 1.05 18.53 -1.92
C ILE A 292 -0.35 18.79 -1.35
N ASP A 293 -1.37 18.94 -2.20
CA ASP A 293 -2.76 19.14 -1.78
C ASP A 293 -3.26 17.96 -0.92
N LEU A 294 -3.04 16.71 -1.36
CA LEU A 294 -3.43 15.53 -0.56
C LEU A 294 -2.64 15.41 0.75
N VAL A 295 -1.34 15.72 0.73
CA VAL A 295 -0.53 15.74 1.96
C VAL A 295 -1.08 16.75 2.96
N ASN A 296 -1.44 17.96 2.52
CA ASN A 296 -2.01 18.99 3.38
C ASN A 296 -3.35 18.58 4.00
N LYS A 297 -4.16 17.80 3.29
CA LYS A 297 -5.46 17.26 3.75
C LYS A 297 -5.33 15.99 4.59
N SER A 298 -4.13 15.41 4.71
CA SER A 298 -3.91 14.15 5.42
C SER A 298 -4.02 14.30 6.94
N PHE A 299 -4.10 13.16 7.62
CA PHE A 299 -4.13 13.05 9.08
C PHE A 299 -2.73 13.03 9.73
N LEU A 300 -1.68 13.37 8.99
CA LEU A 300 -0.34 13.59 9.53
C LEU A 300 -0.28 14.89 10.32
N SER A 301 0.62 14.97 11.31
CA SER A 301 0.92 16.24 11.98
C SER A 301 1.56 17.23 10.99
N GLU A 302 1.47 18.52 11.30
CA GLU A 302 2.04 19.57 10.43
C GLU A 302 3.55 19.42 10.21
N SER A 303 4.27 18.90 11.20
CA SER A 303 5.70 18.59 11.07
C SER A 303 5.93 17.43 10.10
N LEU A 304 5.12 16.37 10.20
CA LEU A 304 5.22 15.21 9.32
C LEU A 304 4.74 15.48 7.89
N LYS A 305 3.75 16.34 7.70
CA LYS A 305 3.37 16.84 6.37
C LYS A 305 4.56 17.50 5.67
N ARG A 306 5.27 18.39 6.37
CA ARG A 306 6.50 19.02 5.85
C ARG A 306 7.59 17.98 5.51
N ASN A 307 7.83 17.02 6.41
CA ASN A 307 8.81 15.97 6.19
C ASN A 307 8.46 15.08 4.99
N TYR A 308 7.18 14.73 4.85
CA TYR A 308 6.66 13.95 3.72
C TYR A 308 6.87 14.70 2.40
N ILE A 309 6.47 15.98 2.33
CA ILE A 309 6.68 16.84 1.15
C ILE A 309 8.15 16.96 0.82
N GLN A 310 9.00 17.19 1.80
CA GLN A 310 10.46 17.32 1.60
C GLN A 310 11.06 16.01 1.05
N SER A 311 10.67 14.87 1.60
CA SER A 311 11.09 13.55 1.13
C SER A 311 10.69 13.34 -0.34
N TYR A 312 9.43 13.58 -0.67
CA TYR A 312 8.90 13.50 -2.03
C TYR A 312 9.64 14.45 -2.99
N GLN A 313 9.76 15.73 -2.66
CA GLN A 313 10.43 16.73 -3.50
C GLN A 313 11.90 16.39 -3.74
N THR A 314 12.59 15.85 -2.74
CA THR A 314 13.98 15.40 -2.88
C THR A 314 14.11 14.31 -3.95
N ARG A 315 13.22 13.32 -3.93
CA ARG A 315 13.18 12.25 -4.93
C ARG A 315 12.76 12.77 -6.31
N LEU A 316 11.73 13.61 -6.34
CA LEU A 316 11.23 14.24 -7.56
C LEU A 316 12.34 15.05 -8.26
N ASN A 317 13.10 15.86 -7.50
CA ASN A 317 14.18 16.68 -8.06
C ASN A 317 15.33 15.81 -8.57
N LYS A 318 15.65 14.69 -7.88
CA LYS A 318 16.64 13.72 -8.40
C LYS A 318 16.20 13.15 -9.75
N LEU A 319 14.95 12.69 -9.87
CA LEU A 319 14.42 12.20 -11.14
C LEU A 319 14.43 13.26 -12.24
N LYS A 320 13.93 14.48 -11.95
CA LYS A 320 13.86 15.58 -12.94
C LYS A 320 15.22 16.03 -13.44
N ARG A 321 16.23 16.10 -12.56
CA ARG A 321 17.59 16.53 -12.93
C ARG A 321 18.23 15.54 -13.90
N ASP A 322 17.83 14.30 -13.86
CA ASP A 322 18.44 13.20 -14.59
C ASP A 322 17.66 12.83 -15.86
N LEU A 323 16.49 13.51 -16.10
CA LEU A 323 15.70 13.42 -17.33
C LEU A 323 16.20 14.39 -18.38
#